data_e171d21247211a2a134a40d733c914cf
#
_entry.id   e171d21247211a2a134a40d733c914cf
#
_cell.length_a   1.000
_cell.length_b   1.000
_cell.length_c   1.000
_cell.angle_alpha   90.00
_cell.angle_beta   90.00
_cell.angle_gamma   90.00
#
_symmetry.space_group_name_H-M   'P 1'
#
loop_
_entity.id
_entity.type
_entity.pdbx_description
1 polymer ?
#
loop_
_entity_poly.entity_id
_entity_poly.type
_entity_poly.pdbx_seq_one_letter_code
_entity_poly.pdbx_strand_id
1 'polypeptide(L)'
;MTTNTTAPLRVTVWGENVHEKVEQHVADRYPDGMHGAIAAGVGENLPDAVVRIATMDQPEHGLTDELLADTDVLTWWGHAAHGDVDDEIVERVHRHVLAGMGLIVLHSGHWSKIFTKLMGTTCTLRWRSEHDQELVWTVNPQHPITRGVPNPIVIPEQEMYGEYFDVPTPDELIFISGFTGGEVFRSGMTYRRGFGKIFFFSPGDQDFPVYFHPDVRRVISNAAEWARPERERATPTLLRYDLGEYFDGKDYSGPIEEPADA
;
A
#
# COMPACT_ATOMS: atom_id res chain seq x y z
N MET A 1 -7.62 31.15 20.09
CA MET A 1 -7.32 30.34 18.91
C MET A 1 -6.59 29.12 19.39
N THR A 2 -7.30 28.01 19.58
CA THR A 2 -6.69 26.73 19.93
C THR A 2 -6.07 26.17 18.67
N THR A 3 -4.75 26.17 18.60
CA THR A 3 -3.99 25.43 17.57
C THR A 3 -4.32 23.95 17.79
N ASN A 4 -5.22 23.43 16.96
CA ASN A 4 -5.49 22.01 16.90
C ASN A 4 -4.28 21.35 16.20
N THR A 5 -3.19 21.15 16.94
CA THR A 5 -2.03 20.40 16.48
C THR A 5 -2.47 18.94 16.41
N THR A 6 -2.87 18.50 15.22
CA THR A 6 -3.01 17.07 14.94
C THR A 6 -1.66 16.41 15.26
N ALA A 7 -1.68 15.28 15.97
CA ALA A 7 -0.47 14.52 16.27
C ALA A 7 0.35 14.26 14.98
N PRO A 8 1.69 14.17 15.06
CA PRO A 8 2.53 13.85 13.90
C PRO A 8 2.03 12.59 13.18
N LEU A 9 2.10 12.58 11.85
CA LEU A 9 1.82 11.37 11.07
C LEU A 9 2.93 10.36 11.30
N ARG A 10 2.58 9.12 11.64
CA ARG A 10 3.53 8.02 11.90
C ARG A 10 3.53 7.08 10.69
N VAL A 11 4.61 7.10 9.92
CA VAL A 11 4.77 6.29 8.72
C VAL A 11 5.82 5.22 8.99
N THR A 12 5.46 3.96 8.75
CA THR A 12 6.42 2.86 8.71
C THR A 12 6.66 2.48 7.26
N VAL A 13 7.92 2.55 6.84
CA VAL A 13 8.35 2.14 5.50
C VAL A 13 8.91 0.73 5.61
N TRP A 14 8.21 -0.23 5.01
CA TRP A 14 8.63 -1.63 4.98
C TRP A 14 9.18 -2.01 3.60
N GLY A 15 10.32 -2.72 3.62
CA GLY A 15 10.94 -3.31 2.43
C GLY A 15 11.42 -4.72 2.68
N GLU A 16 11.39 -5.58 1.67
CA GLU A 16 11.91 -6.95 1.80
C GLU A 16 13.43 -7.00 1.97
N ASN A 17 14.16 -5.98 1.47
CA ASN A 17 15.60 -5.83 1.63
C ASN A 17 16.40 -7.07 1.16
N VAL A 18 16.01 -7.63 0.01
CA VAL A 18 16.66 -8.82 -0.58
C VAL A 18 17.60 -8.43 -1.72
N HIS A 19 17.09 -7.69 -2.72
CA HIS A 19 17.88 -7.28 -3.90
C HIS A 19 19.14 -6.51 -3.50
N GLU A 20 19.03 -5.58 -2.56
CA GLU A 20 20.14 -4.76 -2.08
C GLU A 20 21.27 -5.59 -1.43
N LYS A 21 20.96 -6.82 -1.00
CA LYS A 21 21.94 -7.71 -0.38
C LYS A 21 22.58 -8.70 -1.35
N VAL A 22 21.89 -9.03 -2.44
CA VAL A 22 22.34 -10.08 -3.35
C VAL A 22 22.78 -9.54 -4.70
N GLU A 23 22.40 -8.31 -5.04
CA GLU A 23 22.69 -7.68 -6.34
C GLU A 23 23.45 -6.37 -6.15
N GLN A 24 24.74 -6.39 -6.48
CA GLN A 24 25.64 -5.24 -6.25
C GLN A 24 25.14 -3.96 -6.95
N HIS A 25 24.58 -4.08 -8.16
CA HIS A 25 24.08 -2.91 -8.91
C HIS A 25 22.87 -2.26 -8.23
N VAL A 26 22.06 -3.04 -7.51
CA VAL A 26 20.95 -2.50 -6.69
C VAL A 26 21.51 -1.84 -5.43
N ALA A 27 22.47 -2.48 -4.74
CA ALA A 27 23.15 -1.88 -3.59
C ALA A 27 23.84 -0.55 -3.94
N ASP A 28 24.48 -0.47 -5.12
CA ASP A 28 25.13 0.76 -5.60
C ASP A 28 24.11 1.87 -5.89
N ARG A 29 22.91 1.49 -6.40
CA ARG A 29 21.83 2.43 -6.72
C ARG A 29 21.07 2.89 -5.49
N TYR A 30 20.82 1.98 -4.57
CA TYR A 30 20.09 2.21 -3.33
C TYR A 30 20.97 1.86 -2.11
N PRO A 31 21.98 2.68 -1.79
CA PRO A 31 22.95 2.36 -0.74
C PRO A 31 22.34 2.24 0.67
N ASP A 32 21.21 2.92 0.91
CA ASP A 32 20.41 2.81 2.14
C ASP A 32 19.20 1.89 1.98
N GLY A 33 19.18 1.08 0.91
CA GLY A 33 18.04 0.28 0.48
C GLY A 33 16.91 1.11 -0.16
N MET A 34 16.04 0.45 -0.90
CA MET A 34 14.85 1.11 -1.47
C MET A 34 13.94 1.68 -0.38
N HIS A 35 13.80 0.96 0.73
CA HIS A 35 13.09 1.42 1.91
C HIS A 35 13.71 2.71 2.49
N GLY A 36 15.04 2.84 2.47
CA GLY A 36 15.73 4.06 2.87
C GLY A 36 15.43 5.23 1.94
N ALA A 37 15.48 5.02 0.62
CA ALA A 37 15.15 6.04 -0.38
C ALA A 37 13.70 6.53 -0.26
N ILE A 38 12.75 5.61 -0.02
CA ILE A 38 11.33 5.93 0.20
C ILE A 38 11.17 6.72 1.50
N ALA A 39 11.78 6.25 2.60
CA ALA A 39 11.71 6.90 3.91
C ALA A 39 12.28 8.34 3.86
N ALA A 40 13.42 8.52 3.19
CA ALA A 40 14.01 9.85 2.97
C ALA A 40 13.04 10.76 2.21
N GLY A 41 12.43 10.26 1.11
CA GLY A 41 11.47 11.04 0.33
C GLY A 41 10.22 11.44 1.12
N VAL A 42 9.72 10.56 1.98
CA VAL A 42 8.60 10.88 2.88
C VAL A 42 9.02 11.94 3.90
N GLY A 43 10.18 11.79 4.55
CA GLY A 43 10.69 12.77 5.52
C GLY A 43 10.98 14.14 4.93
N GLU A 44 11.50 14.20 3.70
CA GLU A 44 11.74 15.46 2.97
C GLU A 44 10.44 16.22 2.68
N ASN A 45 9.38 15.51 2.28
CA ASN A 45 8.11 16.11 1.91
C ASN A 45 7.17 16.35 3.11
N LEU A 46 7.35 15.60 4.20
CA LEU A 46 6.54 15.66 5.43
C LEU A 46 7.46 15.80 6.66
N PRO A 47 8.08 16.97 6.85
CA PRO A 47 9.11 17.15 7.88
C PRO A 47 8.60 16.97 9.32
N ASP A 48 7.30 17.07 9.54
CA ASP A 48 6.68 16.85 10.86
C ASP A 48 6.26 15.38 11.08
N ALA A 49 6.43 14.50 10.08
CA ALA A 49 6.09 13.09 10.21
C ALA A 49 7.18 12.32 10.98
N VAL A 50 6.74 11.32 11.72
CA VAL A 50 7.64 10.31 12.32
C VAL A 50 7.76 9.17 11.32
N VAL A 51 8.92 9.06 10.67
CA VAL A 51 9.20 8.01 9.68
C VAL A 51 10.09 6.94 10.32
N ARG A 52 9.66 5.68 10.19
CA ARG A 52 10.40 4.50 10.68
C ARG A 52 10.62 3.54 9.51
N ILE A 53 11.67 2.76 9.60
CA ILE A 53 11.99 1.70 8.65
C ILE A 53 11.83 0.36 9.34
N ALA A 54 11.23 -0.59 8.62
CA ALA A 54 11.20 -2.00 8.99
C ALA A 54 11.54 -2.85 7.76
N THR A 55 12.21 -3.98 7.98
CA THR A 55 12.65 -4.86 6.90
C THR A 55 12.37 -6.33 7.22
N MET A 56 12.23 -7.14 6.16
CA MET A 56 11.86 -8.54 6.28
C MET A 56 12.88 -9.38 7.08
N ASP A 57 14.14 -9.00 7.09
CA ASP A 57 15.21 -9.69 7.82
C ASP A 57 15.25 -9.42 9.33
N GLN A 58 14.42 -8.50 9.82
CA GLN A 58 14.26 -8.26 11.26
C GLN A 58 13.35 -9.33 11.88
N PRO A 59 13.45 -9.56 13.21
CA PRO A 59 12.49 -10.42 13.91
C PRO A 59 11.05 -10.00 13.61
N GLU A 60 10.17 -10.96 13.35
CA GLU A 60 8.78 -10.73 12.95
C GLU A 60 8.68 -9.80 11.72
N HIS A 61 9.65 -9.88 10.81
CA HIS A 61 9.79 -8.99 9.65
C HIS A 61 9.75 -7.50 10.00
N GLY A 62 10.14 -7.14 11.23
CA GLY A 62 10.06 -5.79 11.77
C GLY A 62 8.63 -5.27 11.98
N LEU A 63 7.61 -6.12 11.83
CA LEU A 63 6.19 -5.74 11.87
C LEU A 63 5.48 -6.31 13.11
N THR A 64 6.02 -5.99 14.29
CA THR A 64 5.38 -6.39 15.56
C THR A 64 4.01 -5.72 15.75
N ASP A 65 3.15 -6.29 16.60
CA ASP A 65 1.84 -5.67 16.91
C ASP A 65 2.01 -4.27 17.53
N GLU A 66 3.05 -4.06 18.36
CA GLU A 66 3.34 -2.77 18.98
C GLU A 66 3.73 -1.72 17.94
N LEU A 67 4.61 -2.08 16.99
CA LEU A 67 4.99 -1.16 15.91
C LEU A 67 3.77 -0.81 15.07
N LEU A 68 2.98 -1.80 14.65
CA LEU A 68 1.81 -1.58 13.82
C LEU A 68 0.71 -0.81 14.56
N ALA A 69 0.55 -1.00 15.87
CA ALA A 69 -0.35 -0.19 16.69
C ALA A 69 0.06 1.30 16.71
N ASP A 70 1.37 1.57 16.65
CA ASP A 70 1.94 2.92 16.61
C ASP A 70 2.26 3.41 15.18
N THR A 71 1.69 2.78 14.15
CA THR A 71 1.83 3.16 12.74
C THR A 71 0.50 3.65 12.19
N ASP A 72 0.46 4.87 11.65
CA ASP A 72 -0.73 5.40 10.97
C ASP A 72 -0.82 4.91 9.54
N VAL A 73 0.33 4.85 8.84
CA VAL A 73 0.43 4.41 7.45
C VAL A 73 1.64 3.50 7.28
N LEU A 74 1.43 2.35 6.66
CA LEU A 74 2.46 1.41 6.26
C LEU A 74 2.69 1.54 4.75
N THR A 75 3.94 1.70 4.30
CA THR A 75 4.30 1.48 2.90
C THR A 75 4.86 0.08 2.73
N TRP A 76 4.55 -0.57 1.62
CA TRP A 76 4.96 -1.94 1.34
C TRP A 76 5.64 -2.02 -0.01
N TRP A 77 6.91 -2.40 0.01
CA TRP A 77 7.67 -2.74 -1.18
C TRP A 77 8.25 -4.14 -1.03
N GLY A 78 8.00 -5.03 -1.97
CA GLY A 78 8.56 -6.39 -2.02
C GLY A 78 8.54 -6.89 -3.45
N HIS A 79 9.46 -7.79 -3.83
CA HIS A 79 9.61 -8.32 -5.18
C HIS A 79 10.02 -9.80 -5.19
N ALA A 80 11.22 -10.13 -4.71
CA ALA A 80 11.79 -11.47 -4.84
C ALA A 80 11.24 -12.46 -3.79
N ALA A 81 10.80 -11.97 -2.63
CA ALA A 81 10.55 -12.79 -1.45
C ALA A 81 9.09 -12.73 -0.95
N HIS A 82 8.13 -12.48 -1.83
CA HIS A 82 6.71 -12.46 -1.45
C HIS A 82 6.25 -13.72 -0.73
N GLY A 83 6.77 -14.89 -1.15
CA GLY A 83 6.45 -16.19 -0.57
C GLY A 83 7.00 -16.39 0.84
N ASP A 84 8.09 -15.70 1.18
CA ASP A 84 8.84 -15.86 2.42
C ASP A 84 8.28 -14.99 3.57
N VAL A 85 7.35 -14.10 3.27
CA VAL A 85 6.65 -13.35 4.33
C VAL A 85 5.74 -14.31 5.08
N ASP A 86 5.91 -14.39 6.40
CA ASP A 86 5.13 -15.27 7.27
C ASP A 86 3.64 -14.93 7.23
N ASP A 87 2.80 -15.95 7.12
CA ASP A 87 1.34 -15.76 7.04
C ASP A 87 0.78 -15.10 8.31
N GLU A 88 1.38 -15.34 9.48
CA GLU A 88 1.01 -14.66 10.72
C GLU A 88 1.25 -13.15 10.66
N ILE A 89 2.33 -12.73 10.01
CA ILE A 89 2.62 -11.30 9.80
C ILE A 89 1.62 -10.70 8.80
N VAL A 90 1.28 -11.43 7.75
CA VAL A 90 0.24 -11.01 6.79
C VAL A 90 -1.10 -10.82 7.49
N GLU A 91 -1.51 -11.77 8.35
CA GLU A 91 -2.76 -11.66 9.13
C GLU A 91 -2.72 -10.47 10.09
N ARG A 92 -1.59 -10.22 10.72
CA ARG A 92 -1.39 -9.09 11.62
C ARG A 92 -1.56 -7.75 10.86
N VAL A 93 -0.85 -7.56 9.76
CA VAL A 93 -0.98 -6.37 8.91
C VAL A 93 -2.42 -6.22 8.41
N HIS A 94 -3.03 -7.31 7.96
CA HIS A 94 -4.42 -7.31 7.51
C HIS A 94 -5.38 -6.80 8.58
N ARG A 95 -5.27 -7.29 9.83
CA ARG A 95 -6.08 -6.81 10.95
C ARG A 95 -5.91 -5.31 11.20
N HIS A 96 -4.66 -4.82 11.18
CA HIS A 96 -4.37 -3.40 11.37
C HIS A 96 -4.93 -2.53 10.24
N VAL A 97 -4.88 -2.99 8.99
CA VAL A 97 -5.52 -2.30 7.85
C VAL A 97 -7.02 -2.24 8.05
N LEU A 98 -7.68 -3.36 8.35
CA LEU A 98 -9.12 -3.37 8.59
C LEU A 98 -9.53 -2.47 9.76
N ALA A 99 -8.66 -2.31 10.77
CA ALA A 99 -8.87 -1.41 11.91
C ALA A 99 -8.64 0.08 11.57
N GLY A 100 -8.11 0.42 10.38
CA GLY A 100 -7.97 1.79 9.91
C GLY A 100 -6.54 2.25 9.61
N MET A 101 -5.51 1.39 9.75
CA MET A 101 -4.17 1.72 9.28
C MET A 101 -4.18 1.90 7.76
N GLY A 102 -3.57 2.98 7.26
CA GLY A 102 -3.35 3.18 5.84
C GLY A 102 -2.32 2.20 5.28
N LEU A 103 -2.47 1.80 4.02
CA LEU A 103 -1.49 0.96 3.33
C LEU A 103 -1.18 1.54 1.95
N ILE A 104 0.10 1.74 1.66
CA ILE A 104 0.58 2.14 0.34
C ILE A 104 1.39 0.98 -0.22
N VAL A 105 0.91 0.38 -1.29
CA VAL A 105 1.56 -0.74 -1.97
C VAL A 105 2.27 -0.21 -3.20
N LEU A 106 3.56 -0.47 -3.28
CA LEU A 106 4.43 0.09 -4.30
C LEU A 106 4.88 -0.99 -5.28
N HIS A 107 4.79 -0.68 -6.56
CA HIS A 107 5.34 -1.46 -7.68
C HIS A 107 5.02 -2.97 -7.57
N SER A 108 6.05 -3.81 -7.55
CA SER A 108 5.96 -5.26 -7.42
C SER A 108 5.25 -5.76 -6.17
N GLY A 109 5.04 -4.89 -5.18
CA GLY A 109 4.19 -5.16 -4.03
C GLY A 109 2.75 -5.58 -4.37
N HIS A 110 2.32 -5.40 -5.64
CA HIS A 110 1.04 -5.90 -6.13
C HIS A 110 0.89 -7.43 -5.93
N TRP A 111 1.99 -8.17 -5.97
CA TRP A 111 1.98 -9.63 -5.83
C TRP A 111 2.19 -10.11 -4.39
N SER A 112 2.31 -9.17 -3.44
CA SER A 112 2.47 -9.51 -2.03
C SER A 112 1.24 -10.24 -1.46
N LYS A 113 1.47 -11.15 -0.51
CA LYS A 113 0.39 -11.86 0.19
C LYS A 113 -0.63 -10.91 0.81
N ILE A 114 -0.17 -9.77 1.35
CA ILE A 114 -1.07 -8.78 1.96
C ILE A 114 -1.96 -8.11 0.92
N PHE A 115 -1.42 -7.71 -0.23
CA PHE A 115 -2.22 -7.02 -1.25
C PHE A 115 -3.21 -7.98 -1.91
N THR A 116 -2.77 -9.18 -2.30
CA THR A 116 -3.64 -10.21 -2.88
C THR A 116 -4.78 -10.60 -1.92
N LYS A 117 -4.49 -10.70 -0.62
CA LYS A 117 -5.50 -10.94 0.41
C LYS A 117 -6.52 -9.81 0.51
N LEU A 118 -6.09 -8.56 0.48
CA LEU A 118 -6.97 -7.38 0.56
C LEU A 118 -7.79 -7.19 -0.72
N MET A 119 -7.24 -7.54 -1.88
CA MET A 119 -7.94 -7.41 -3.17
C MET A 119 -8.87 -8.59 -3.44
N GLY A 120 -8.55 -9.79 -2.96
CA GLY A 120 -9.33 -11.00 -3.21
C GLY A 120 -9.20 -11.53 -4.64
N THR A 121 -8.15 -11.14 -5.36
CA THR A 121 -7.83 -11.54 -6.73
C THR A 121 -6.39 -11.95 -6.85
N THR A 122 -5.94 -12.40 -8.02
CA THR A 122 -4.55 -12.84 -8.22
C THR A 122 -3.56 -11.68 -8.24
N CYS A 123 -4.02 -10.46 -8.50
CA CYS A 123 -3.23 -9.26 -8.70
C CYS A 123 -2.12 -9.43 -9.76
N THR A 124 -2.31 -10.34 -10.71
CA THR A 124 -1.37 -10.55 -11.83
C THR A 124 -1.53 -9.46 -12.87
N LEU A 125 -0.45 -9.16 -13.56
CA LEU A 125 -0.37 -8.17 -14.63
C LEU A 125 0.62 -8.62 -15.70
N ARG A 126 0.81 -7.84 -16.75
CA ARG A 126 1.88 -8.01 -17.73
C ARG A 126 3.03 -7.07 -17.39
N TRP A 127 4.25 -7.52 -17.60
CA TRP A 127 5.44 -6.71 -17.36
C TRP A 127 6.52 -6.96 -18.43
N ARG A 128 7.41 -5.99 -18.57
CA ARG A 128 8.61 -6.06 -19.42
C ARG A 128 9.69 -5.15 -18.84
N SER A 129 10.89 -5.65 -18.65
CA SER A 129 12.03 -4.87 -18.16
C SER A 129 12.99 -4.54 -19.33
N GLU A 130 12.68 -3.49 -20.10
CA GLU A 130 13.41 -3.06 -21.29
C GLU A 130 13.69 -1.55 -21.32
N HIS A 131 13.85 -0.90 -20.16
CA HIS A 131 14.13 0.54 -20.06
C HIS A 131 13.08 1.43 -20.74
N ASP A 132 11.80 1.11 -20.52
CA ASP A 132 10.72 1.93 -21.07
C ASP A 132 10.64 3.30 -20.40
N GLN A 133 10.37 4.34 -21.17
CA GLN A 133 9.92 5.60 -20.60
C GLN A 133 8.46 5.43 -20.14
N GLU A 134 8.17 5.90 -18.95
CA GLU A 134 6.82 5.94 -18.41
C GLU A 134 6.30 7.38 -18.32
N LEU A 135 5.10 7.60 -18.81
CA LEU A 135 4.34 8.84 -18.64
C LEU A 135 3.15 8.58 -17.71
N VAL A 136 3.21 9.11 -16.50
CA VAL A 136 2.14 8.91 -15.50
C VAL A 136 1.17 10.08 -15.57
N TRP A 137 -0.01 9.83 -16.14
CA TRP A 137 -1.05 10.84 -16.34
C TRP A 137 -2.00 10.89 -15.16
N THR A 138 -2.23 12.08 -14.63
CA THR A 138 -3.26 12.34 -13.62
C THR A 138 -4.64 12.31 -14.27
N VAL A 139 -5.52 11.42 -13.80
CA VAL A 139 -6.92 11.31 -14.27
C VAL A 139 -7.93 11.85 -13.25
N ASN A 140 -7.53 11.95 -11.97
CA ASN A 140 -8.33 12.60 -10.93
C ASN A 140 -7.56 13.79 -10.31
N PRO A 141 -7.53 14.96 -10.95
CA PRO A 141 -6.71 16.11 -10.51
C PRO A 141 -7.21 16.79 -9.23
N GLN A 142 -8.41 16.46 -8.74
CA GLN A 142 -8.94 16.97 -7.48
C GLN A 142 -8.57 16.11 -6.28
N HIS A 143 -8.03 14.93 -6.50
CA HIS A 143 -7.68 14.03 -5.41
C HIS A 143 -6.44 14.53 -4.63
N PRO A 144 -6.41 14.45 -3.29
CA PRO A 144 -5.28 14.92 -2.48
C PRO A 144 -3.92 14.35 -2.88
N ILE A 145 -3.87 13.13 -3.35
CA ILE A 145 -2.63 12.44 -3.79
C ILE A 145 -1.96 13.19 -4.97
N THR A 146 -2.70 13.91 -5.78
CA THR A 146 -2.17 14.61 -6.98
C THR A 146 -1.70 16.04 -6.69
N ARG A 147 -1.79 16.49 -5.44
CA ARG A 147 -1.45 17.87 -5.06
C ARG A 147 0.03 18.19 -5.35
N GLY A 148 0.27 19.19 -6.19
CA GLY A 148 1.61 19.66 -6.56
C GLY A 148 2.40 18.68 -7.43
N VAL A 149 1.71 17.74 -8.09
CA VAL A 149 2.29 16.76 -9.00
C VAL A 149 2.10 17.27 -10.44
N PRO A 150 3.15 17.23 -11.30
CA PRO A 150 3.01 17.60 -12.71
C PRO A 150 2.15 16.57 -13.47
N ASN A 151 1.62 16.98 -14.62
CA ASN A 151 0.81 16.11 -15.46
C ASN A 151 1.27 16.18 -16.93
N PRO A 152 1.95 15.14 -17.45
CA PRO A 152 2.31 13.90 -16.75
C PRO A 152 3.55 14.03 -15.86
N ILE A 153 3.76 13.06 -14.96
CA ILE A 153 5.09 12.75 -14.45
C ILE A 153 5.82 12.01 -15.57
N VAL A 154 7.08 12.38 -15.81
CA VAL A 154 7.92 11.73 -16.84
C VAL A 154 9.01 10.94 -16.14
N ILE A 155 8.94 9.62 -16.19
CA ILE A 155 9.97 8.71 -15.67
C ILE A 155 10.80 8.23 -16.87
N PRO A 156 12.09 8.60 -16.93
CA PRO A 156 12.91 8.34 -18.14
C PRO A 156 13.10 6.86 -18.46
N GLU A 157 13.28 6.03 -17.42
CA GLU A 157 13.50 4.59 -17.53
C GLU A 157 12.78 3.87 -16.40
N GLN A 158 12.04 2.82 -16.75
CA GLN A 158 11.20 2.06 -15.84
C GLN A 158 10.92 0.66 -16.38
N GLU A 159 10.61 -0.28 -15.49
CA GLU A 159 9.94 -1.53 -15.87
C GLU A 159 8.50 -1.23 -16.31
N MET A 160 8.12 -1.75 -17.48
CA MET A 160 6.77 -1.60 -18.00
C MET A 160 5.78 -2.53 -17.31
N TYR A 161 4.69 -1.96 -16.80
CA TYR A 161 3.49 -2.70 -16.43
C TYR A 161 2.37 -2.43 -17.44
N GLY A 162 1.62 -3.48 -17.77
CA GLY A 162 0.54 -3.40 -18.76
C GLY A 162 -0.74 -4.11 -18.31
N GLU A 163 -1.85 -3.61 -18.81
CA GLU A 163 -3.15 -4.28 -18.63
C GLU A 163 -3.16 -5.69 -19.33
N TYR A 164 -3.91 -6.68 -18.88
CA TYR A 164 -4.95 -6.56 -17.85
C TYR A 164 -4.35 -6.79 -16.46
N PHE A 165 -4.62 -5.89 -15.51
CA PHE A 165 -4.28 -6.04 -14.11
C PHE A 165 -5.48 -6.64 -13.37
N ASP A 166 -5.31 -7.84 -12.80
CA ASP A 166 -6.37 -8.59 -12.13
C ASP A 166 -6.61 -8.08 -10.70
N VAL A 167 -7.25 -6.93 -10.62
CA VAL A 167 -7.68 -6.31 -9.36
C VAL A 167 -9.16 -5.92 -9.45
N PRO A 168 -9.88 -5.84 -8.32
CA PRO A 168 -11.25 -5.34 -8.32
C PRO A 168 -11.33 -3.91 -8.84
N THR A 169 -12.52 -3.48 -9.24
CA THR A 169 -12.75 -2.08 -9.58
C THR A 169 -12.29 -1.18 -8.44
N PRO A 170 -11.36 -0.23 -8.67
CA PRO A 170 -10.91 0.69 -7.64
C PRO A 170 -12.05 1.63 -7.19
N ASP A 171 -11.96 2.10 -5.95
CA ASP A 171 -12.86 3.17 -5.47
C ASP A 171 -12.61 4.45 -6.28
N GLU A 172 -11.34 4.79 -6.53
CA GLU A 172 -10.94 5.87 -7.42
C GLU A 172 -9.70 5.49 -8.24
N LEU A 173 -9.71 5.85 -9.52
CA LEU A 173 -8.54 5.80 -10.39
C LEU A 173 -7.87 7.17 -10.38
N ILE A 174 -6.61 7.22 -9.92
CA ILE A 174 -5.86 8.47 -9.73
C ILE A 174 -4.91 8.72 -10.89
N PHE A 175 -4.17 7.67 -11.30
CA PHE A 175 -3.18 7.75 -12.36
C PHE A 175 -3.34 6.63 -13.38
N ILE A 176 -3.03 6.97 -14.64
CA ILE A 176 -2.85 6.01 -15.73
C ILE A 176 -1.47 6.25 -16.34
N SER A 177 -0.72 5.19 -16.55
CA SER A 177 0.57 5.23 -17.23
C SER A 177 0.47 4.81 -18.67
N GLY A 178 1.28 5.44 -19.52
CA GLY A 178 1.60 5.00 -20.88
C GLY A 178 3.10 4.77 -21.01
N PHE A 179 3.48 3.70 -21.71
CA PHE A 179 4.86 3.30 -21.89
C PHE A 179 5.30 3.42 -23.35
N THR A 180 6.60 3.39 -23.59
CA THR A 180 7.21 3.58 -24.93
C THR A 180 6.65 2.59 -25.96
N GLY A 181 6.32 1.37 -25.56
CA GLY A 181 5.73 0.35 -26.44
C GLY A 181 4.25 0.56 -26.77
N GLY A 182 3.60 1.55 -26.16
CA GLY A 182 2.18 1.85 -26.34
C GLY A 182 1.26 1.16 -25.33
N GLU A 183 1.84 0.44 -24.37
CA GLU A 183 1.08 -0.17 -23.28
C GLU A 183 0.48 0.90 -22.36
N VAL A 184 -0.70 0.59 -21.83
CA VAL A 184 -1.43 1.42 -20.87
C VAL A 184 -1.65 0.63 -19.60
N PHE A 185 -1.57 1.32 -18.45
CA PHE A 185 -1.72 0.69 -17.15
C PHE A 185 -2.40 1.61 -16.14
N ARG A 186 -3.30 1.05 -15.32
CA ARG A 186 -3.87 1.76 -14.16
C ARG A 186 -2.82 1.84 -13.05
N SER A 187 -2.02 2.89 -13.07
CA SER A 187 -0.80 3.01 -12.26
C SER A 187 -1.01 3.60 -10.88
N GLY A 188 -2.16 4.21 -10.61
CA GLY A 188 -2.49 4.73 -9.28
C GLY A 188 -3.96 4.53 -8.95
N MET A 189 -4.25 3.71 -7.94
CA MET A 189 -5.61 3.31 -7.58
C MET A 189 -5.82 3.31 -6.08
N THR A 190 -7.01 3.69 -5.65
CA THR A 190 -7.38 3.65 -4.23
C THR A 190 -8.44 2.58 -3.96
N TYR A 191 -8.39 2.04 -2.75
CA TYR A 191 -9.36 1.08 -2.23
C TYR A 191 -9.63 1.36 -0.74
N ARG A 192 -10.79 0.93 -0.26
CA ARG A 192 -11.09 0.83 1.17
C ARG A 192 -11.36 -0.62 1.55
N ARG A 193 -10.77 -1.04 2.68
CA ARG A 193 -11.02 -2.35 3.28
C ARG A 193 -11.19 -2.16 4.80
N GLY A 194 -12.35 -2.52 5.31
CA GLY A 194 -12.73 -2.13 6.65
C GLY A 194 -12.70 -0.60 6.81
N PHE A 195 -11.89 -0.11 7.74
CA PHE A 195 -11.65 1.32 7.94
C PHE A 195 -10.37 1.83 7.28
N GLY A 196 -9.53 0.93 6.74
CA GLY A 196 -8.27 1.27 6.11
C GLY A 196 -8.41 1.79 4.69
N LYS A 197 -7.58 2.78 4.39
CA LYS A 197 -7.37 3.31 3.05
C LYS A 197 -6.15 2.64 2.42
N ILE A 198 -6.27 2.20 1.18
CA ILE A 198 -5.21 1.55 0.45
C ILE A 198 -4.93 2.34 -0.82
N PHE A 199 -3.67 2.59 -1.11
CA PHE A 199 -3.24 3.15 -2.38
C PHE A 199 -2.20 2.22 -3.02
N PHE A 200 -2.47 1.80 -4.25
CA PHE A 200 -1.49 1.13 -5.10
C PHE A 200 -0.87 2.15 -6.04
N PHE A 201 0.47 2.10 -6.19
CA PHE A 201 1.21 2.96 -7.11
C PHE A 201 2.30 2.17 -7.83
N SER A 202 2.22 2.09 -9.16
CA SER A 202 3.10 1.23 -9.95
C SER A 202 4.52 1.76 -10.18
N PRO A 203 4.82 3.07 -10.29
CA PRO A 203 6.20 3.51 -10.45
C PRO A 203 7.12 3.02 -9.33
N GLY A 204 8.20 2.38 -9.71
CA GLY A 204 9.18 1.80 -8.79
C GLY A 204 9.80 0.56 -9.42
N ASP A 205 11.02 0.25 -9.13
CA ASP A 205 11.70 -0.99 -9.51
C ASP A 205 13.09 -0.96 -8.88
N GLN A 206 13.73 -2.12 -8.65
CA GLN A 206 15.06 -2.19 -8.08
C GLN A 206 16.14 -1.78 -9.08
N ASP A 207 15.89 -1.96 -10.38
CA ASP A 207 16.87 -1.67 -11.44
C ASP A 207 16.91 -0.21 -11.89
N PHE A 208 15.95 0.60 -11.44
CA PHE A 208 15.84 2.02 -11.81
C PHE A 208 15.77 2.94 -10.59
N PRO A 209 16.34 4.16 -10.65
CA PRO A 209 16.40 5.08 -9.50
C PRO A 209 15.06 5.81 -9.25
N VAL A 210 13.94 5.15 -9.43
CA VAL A 210 12.60 5.75 -9.45
C VAL A 210 12.25 6.36 -8.10
N TYR A 211 12.66 5.75 -6.98
CA TYR A 211 12.41 6.29 -5.64
C TYR A 211 13.25 7.52 -5.27
N PHE A 212 14.14 7.97 -6.17
CA PHE A 212 14.79 9.28 -6.08
C PHE A 212 14.08 10.34 -6.93
N HIS A 213 13.11 9.96 -7.78
CA HIS A 213 12.37 10.91 -8.60
C HIS A 213 11.49 11.81 -7.71
N PRO A 214 11.63 13.15 -7.79
CA PRO A 214 10.97 14.06 -6.85
C PRO A 214 9.45 13.97 -6.88
N ASP A 215 8.86 13.76 -8.06
CA ASP A 215 7.41 13.69 -8.21
C ASP A 215 6.86 12.34 -7.71
N VAL A 216 7.61 11.23 -7.87
CA VAL A 216 7.26 9.93 -7.29
C VAL A 216 7.27 10.02 -5.76
N ARG A 217 8.31 10.62 -5.17
CA ARG A 217 8.38 10.91 -3.74
C ARG A 217 7.22 11.78 -3.27
N ARG A 218 6.83 12.78 -4.07
CA ARG A 218 5.67 13.64 -3.80
C ARG A 218 4.37 12.85 -3.76
N VAL A 219 4.14 11.98 -4.74
CA VAL A 219 2.94 11.12 -4.77
C VAL A 219 2.88 10.22 -3.54
N ILE A 220 3.99 9.53 -3.19
CA ILE A 220 4.04 8.65 -2.01
C ILE A 220 3.75 9.44 -0.72
N SER A 221 4.32 10.62 -0.58
CA SER A 221 4.12 11.48 0.59
C SER A 221 2.67 11.99 0.70
N ASN A 222 2.09 12.45 -0.42
CA ASN A 222 0.69 12.84 -0.48
C ASN A 222 -0.25 11.68 -0.15
N ALA A 223 0.10 10.47 -0.63
CA ALA A 223 -0.64 9.25 -0.33
C ALA A 223 -0.58 8.90 1.16
N ALA A 224 0.57 9.12 1.81
CA ALA A 224 0.70 8.93 3.25
C ALA A 224 -0.19 9.90 4.04
N GLU A 225 -0.23 11.19 3.67
CA GLU A 225 -1.17 12.14 4.27
C GLU A 225 -2.64 11.73 4.05
N TRP A 226 -2.99 11.35 2.82
CA TRP A 226 -4.34 10.94 2.46
C TRP A 226 -4.78 9.67 3.20
N ALA A 227 -3.87 8.70 3.35
CA ALA A 227 -4.16 7.42 3.97
C ALA A 227 -4.21 7.47 5.50
N ARG A 228 -3.86 8.62 6.12
CA ARG A 228 -3.97 8.81 7.58
C ARG A 228 -5.35 8.34 8.07
N PRO A 229 -5.42 7.62 9.21
CA PRO A 229 -6.69 7.27 9.85
C PRO A 229 -7.54 8.50 10.15
N GLU A 230 -8.82 8.45 9.80
CA GLU A 230 -9.77 9.58 10.03
C GLU A 230 -10.28 9.62 11.47
N ARG A 231 -10.06 8.56 12.22
CA ARG A 231 -10.51 8.39 13.61
C ARG A 231 -9.52 7.50 14.36
N GLU A 232 -9.67 7.45 15.67
CA GLU A 232 -8.97 6.46 16.48
C GLU A 232 -9.25 5.06 15.94
N ARG A 233 -8.17 4.27 15.76
CA ARG A 233 -8.29 2.93 15.22
C ARG A 233 -9.03 2.04 16.21
N ALA A 234 -10.05 1.37 15.73
CA ALA A 234 -10.83 0.42 16.50
C ALA A 234 -10.73 -0.96 15.84
N THR A 235 -10.57 -1.99 16.65
CA THR A 235 -10.76 -3.35 16.17
C THR A 235 -12.20 -3.45 15.64
N PRO A 236 -12.40 -3.89 14.38
CA PRO A 236 -13.75 -4.11 13.87
C PRO A 236 -14.44 -5.11 14.78
N THR A 237 -15.31 -4.62 15.66
CA THR A 237 -16.16 -5.50 16.44
C THR A 237 -17.32 -5.87 15.52
N LEU A 238 -17.46 -7.14 15.23
CA LEU A 238 -18.72 -7.65 14.71
C LEU A 238 -19.77 -7.35 15.79
N LEU A 239 -20.56 -6.30 15.56
CA LEU A 239 -21.74 -6.05 16.35
C LEU A 239 -22.67 -7.24 16.10
N ARG A 240 -22.63 -8.23 16.99
CA ARG A 240 -23.74 -9.15 17.11
C ARG A 240 -24.89 -8.33 17.64
N TYR A 241 -25.82 -7.97 16.78
CA TYR A 241 -27.11 -7.56 17.23
C TYR A 241 -27.72 -8.76 17.95
N ASP A 242 -28.14 -8.56 19.19
CA ASP A 242 -29.06 -9.51 19.82
C ASP A 242 -30.39 -9.34 19.10
N LEU A 243 -30.63 -10.20 18.11
CA LEU A 243 -31.84 -10.18 17.30
C LEU A 243 -33.04 -10.76 18.06
N GLY A 244 -32.81 -11.29 19.30
CA GLY A 244 -33.86 -11.84 20.15
C GLY A 244 -34.98 -10.86 20.45
N GLU A 245 -34.65 -9.57 20.66
CA GLU A 245 -35.67 -8.52 20.84
C GLU A 245 -36.47 -8.17 19.59
N TYR A 246 -35.91 -8.43 18.39
CA TYR A 246 -36.55 -8.11 17.13
C TYR A 246 -37.35 -9.28 16.51
N PHE A 247 -37.08 -10.51 16.95
CA PHE A 247 -37.68 -11.72 16.38
C PHE A 247 -38.31 -12.60 17.44
N ASP A 248 -39.29 -12.07 18.20
CA ASP A 248 -40.09 -12.80 19.18
C ASP A 248 -39.28 -13.62 20.21
N GLY A 249 -38.11 -13.12 20.61
CA GLY A 249 -37.25 -13.77 21.61
C GLY A 249 -36.58 -15.06 21.15
N LYS A 250 -36.52 -15.34 19.86
CA LYS A 250 -35.77 -16.47 19.33
C LYS A 250 -34.29 -16.18 19.37
N ASP A 251 -33.53 -17.10 19.96
CA ASP A 251 -32.08 -17.05 19.95
C ASP A 251 -31.54 -17.52 18.57
N TYR A 252 -31.02 -16.58 17.78
CA TYR A 252 -30.37 -16.85 16.50
C TYR A 252 -28.84 -16.94 16.63
N SER A 253 -28.31 -17.01 17.84
CA SER A 253 -26.85 -17.12 18.07
C SER A 253 -26.35 -18.56 17.96
N GLY A 254 -27.24 -19.54 17.88
CA GLY A 254 -26.91 -20.93 17.66
C GLY A 254 -26.54 -21.26 16.23
N PRO A 255 -25.97 -22.45 15.97
CA PRO A 255 -25.78 -22.94 14.60
C PRO A 255 -27.15 -23.03 13.91
N ILE A 256 -27.20 -22.61 12.63
CA ILE A 256 -28.38 -22.80 11.78
C ILE A 256 -28.52 -24.33 11.63
N GLU A 257 -29.53 -24.92 12.26
CA GLU A 257 -29.88 -26.30 11.97
C GLU A 257 -30.47 -26.32 10.54
N GLU A 258 -29.81 -27.06 9.65
CA GLU A 258 -30.38 -27.34 8.34
C GLU A 258 -31.72 -28.09 8.56
N PRO A 259 -32.77 -27.74 7.82
CA PRO A 259 -34.01 -28.47 7.93
C PRO A 259 -33.76 -29.96 7.59
N ALA A 260 -34.26 -30.83 8.45
CA ALA A 260 -33.98 -32.26 8.40
C ALA A 260 -34.56 -33.01 7.18
N ASP A 261 -35.17 -32.27 6.23
CA ASP A 261 -35.74 -32.87 4.99
C ASP A 261 -35.67 -31.80 3.87
N ALA A 262 -34.61 -31.86 3.05
CA ALA A 262 -34.59 -31.27 1.73
C ALA A 262 -34.05 -32.29 0.71
#